data_763ff38ecc3647720cac69bd149f1548
#
_entry.id   763ff38ecc3647720cac69bd149f1548
#
_cell.length_a   1.000
_cell.length_b   1.000
_cell.length_c   1.000
_cell.angle_alpha   90.00
_cell.angle_beta   90.00
_cell.angle_gamma   90.00
#
_symmetry.space_group_name_H-M   'P 1'
#
loop_
_entity.id
_entity.type
_entity.pdbx_description
1 polymer ?
#
loop_
_entity_poly.entity_id
_entity_poly.type
_entity_poly.pdbx_seq_one_letter_code
_entity_poly.pdbx_strand_id
1 'polypeptide(L)'
;MPVQMVEYRHFIRHPLCLPLSYKIVEKNLRKDKDQKDIRSETSNISLGGLLFPSKHPVDPESRIVIKMPFENKVFNVRAQVIRCIQNSETKLYDIAVNFLRTPEAFKAKMIEQIYLIAGYRDMLTLQSGEEVSLEEASRKWIKLYSARFKRLYW
;
A
#
# COMPACT_ATOMS: atom_id res chain seq x y z
N MET A 1 -1.05 19.68 -20.29
CA MET A 1 -0.97 18.31 -19.88
C MET A 1 0.46 17.92 -19.57
N PRO A 2 0.73 17.60 -18.36
CA PRO A 2 2.09 17.23 -18.03
C PRO A 2 2.48 15.95 -18.76
N VAL A 3 3.64 16.00 -19.31
CA VAL A 3 4.22 14.83 -19.91
C VAL A 3 4.52 13.85 -18.79
N GLN A 4 4.16 12.64 -18.99
CA GLN A 4 4.49 11.64 -18.04
C GLN A 4 5.98 11.49 -17.94
N MET A 5 6.46 11.55 -16.73
CA MET A 5 7.85 11.29 -16.49
C MET A 5 8.17 9.90 -16.96
N VAL A 6 9.24 9.79 -17.70
CA VAL A 6 9.75 8.49 -18.06
C VAL A 6 10.12 7.77 -16.78
N GLU A 7 9.60 6.60 -16.62
CA GLU A 7 9.87 5.85 -15.42
C GLU A 7 11.17 5.10 -15.53
N TYR A 8 12.11 5.50 -14.72
CA TYR A 8 13.37 4.78 -14.58
C TYR A 8 13.33 3.77 -13.45
N ARG A 9 12.16 3.62 -12.82
CA ARG A 9 11.98 2.69 -11.73
C ARG A 9 11.72 1.30 -12.25
N HIS A 10 12.17 0.31 -11.51
CA HIS A 10 11.89 -1.09 -11.84
C HIS A 10 10.40 -1.42 -11.75
N PHE A 11 9.67 -0.72 -10.89
CA PHE A 11 8.27 -1.03 -10.63
C PHE A 11 7.42 0.22 -10.80
N ILE A 12 6.25 0.02 -11.39
CA ILE A 12 5.29 1.10 -11.55
C ILE A 12 4.67 1.40 -10.19
N ARG A 13 4.60 2.66 -9.86
CA ARG A 13 4.01 3.14 -8.61
C ARG A 13 2.61 3.68 -8.85
N HIS A 14 1.73 3.38 -7.92
CA HIS A 14 0.35 3.83 -7.99
C HIS A 14 0.05 4.80 -6.86
N PRO A 15 -0.39 6.03 -7.18
CA PRO A 15 -0.76 7.00 -6.16
C PRO A 15 -2.13 6.67 -5.59
N LEU A 16 -2.17 5.72 -4.71
CA LEU A 16 -3.40 5.24 -4.11
C LEU A 16 -3.29 5.32 -2.60
N CYS A 17 -4.27 5.97 -1.99
CA CYS A 17 -4.30 6.13 -0.53
C CYS A 17 -5.00 4.95 0.11
N LEU A 18 -4.22 4.01 0.60
CA LEU A 18 -4.74 2.88 1.36
C LEU A 18 -4.46 3.08 2.84
N PRO A 19 -5.44 2.83 3.71
CA PRO A 19 -5.19 2.96 5.13
C PRO A 19 -4.18 1.92 5.60
N LEU A 20 -3.32 2.31 6.50
CA LEU A 20 -2.36 1.40 7.11
C LEU A 20 -2.07 1.82 8.53
N SER A 21 -1.52 0.91 9.30
CA SER A 21 -0.81 1.22 10.51
C SER A 21 0.50 0.47 10.49
N TYR A 22 1.47 0.94 11.23
CA TYR A 22 2.75 0.26 11.25
C TYR A 22 3.32 0.24 12.66
N LYS A 23 4.22 -0.69 12.86
CA LYS A 23 4.88 -0.92 14.12
C LYS A 23 6.31 -1.29 13.86
N ILE A 24 7.22 -0.71 14.60
CA ILE A 24 8.64 -1.00 14.45
C ILE A 24 8.94 -2.33 15.12
N VAL A 25 9.64 -3.20 14.39
CA VAL A 25 10.04 -4.50 14.89
C VAL A 25 11.53 -4.64 14.66
N GLU A 26 12.33 -4.25 15.64
CA GLU A 26 13.77 -4.35 15.52
C GLU A 26 14.31 -5.55 16.24
N LYS A 27 15.39 -6.08 15.68
CA LYS A 27 16.02 -7.29 16.21
C LYS A 27 16.47 -7.17 17.64
N ASN A 28 16.98 -6.00 18.01
CA ASN A 28 17.64 -5.80 19.28
C ASN A 28 16.81 -5.03 20.27
N LEU A 29 15.58 -4.79 19.94
CA LEU A 29 14.75 -4.09 20.85
C LEU A 29 14.45 -4.93 22.04
N ARG A 30 14.88 -4.41 23.13
CA ARG A 30 14.24 -4.75 24.36
C ARG A 30 12.79 -4.44 24.16
N LYS A 31 12.02 -5.44 24.30
CA LYS A 31 10.60 -5.38 24.10
C LYS A 31 9.99 -4.14 24.65
N ASP A 32 9.69 -3.26 23.78
CA ASP A 32 8.89 -2.15 24.12
C ASP A 32 7.47 -2.65 24.04
N LYS A 33 6.97 -3.08 25.15
CA LYS A 33 5.61 -3.61 25.24
C LYS A 33 4.58 -2.55 24.92
N ASP A 34 5.01 -1.31 24.89
CA ASP A 34 4.13 -0.16 24.69
C ASP A 34 4.16 0.38 23.28
N GLN A 35 4.80 -0.33 22.34
CA GLN A 35 4.80 0.10 20.97
C GLN A 35 3.40 -0.04 20.40
N LYS A 36 2.80 1.12 20.16
CA LYS A 36 1.49 1.18 19.55
C LYS A 36 1.63 1.25 18.04
N ASP A 37 0.64 0.73 17.34
CA ASP A 37 0.55 0.90 15.91
C ASP A 37 0.34 2.37 15.59
N ILE A 38 1.09 2.87 14.64
CA ILE A 38 0.98 4.26 14.19
C ILE A 38 0.19 4.26 12.89
N ARG A 39 -0.89 5.03 12.86
CA ARG A 39 -1.79 5.08 11.71
C ARG A 39 -1.26 6.00 10.64
N SER A 40 -1.47 5.62 9.38
CA SER A 40 -1.14 6.41 8.23
C SER A 40 -1.96 5.94 7.02
N GLU A 41 -1.54 6.36 5.84
CA GLU A 41 -2.08 5.86 4.58
C GLU A 41 -0.99 5.93 3.52
N THR A 42 -1.09 5.10 2.51
CA THR A 42 -0.06 5.07 1.48
C THR A 42 -0.13 6.33 0.61
N SER A 43 1.04 6.82 0.20
CA SER A 43 1.13 7.83 -0.85
C SER A 43 1.27 7.16 -2.20
N ASN A 44 2.03 6.09 -2.27
CA ASN A 44 2.10 5.25 -3.45
C ASN A 44 2.55 3.85 -3.07
N ILE A 45 2.36 2.92 -3.98
CA ILE A 45 2.67 1.52 -3.76
C ILE A 45 3.14 0.89 -5.06
N SER A 46 4.09 -0.03 -4.95
CA SER A 46 4.63 -0.79 -6.07
C SER A 46 4.98 -2.20 -5.62
N LEU A 47 5.48 -3.03 -6.52
CA LEU A 47 5.96 -4.36 -6.13
C LEU A 47 7.23 -4.29 -5.27
N GLY A 48 7.99 -3.20 -5.38
CA GLY A 48 9.22 -3.05 -4.59
C GLY A 48 8.99 -2.56 -3.17
N GLY A 49 7.98 -1.74 -2.97
CA GLY A 49 7.74 -1.15 -1.67
C GLY A 49 6.62 -0.13 -1.70
N LEU A 50 6.56 0.67 -0.66
CA LEU A 50 5.57 1.73 -0.59
C LEU A 50 6.12 2.96 0.13
N LEU A 51 5.39 4.05 -0.03
CA LEU A 51 5.71 5.33 0.59
C LEU A 51 4.51 5.78 1.40
N PHE A 52 4.74 6.25 2.60
CA PHE A 52 3.67 6.79 3.44
C PHE A 52 4.19 7.91 4.35
N PRO A 53 3.33 8.87 4.69
CA PRO A 53 3.69 9.92 5.65
C PRO A 53 3.51 9.43 7.07
N SER A 54 4.30 9.97 7.99
CA SER A 54 4.17 9.65 9.41
C SER A 54 4.48 10.87 10.26
N LYS A 55 3.81 10.97 11.38
CA LYS A 55 4.10 12.01 12.34
C LYS A 55 5.40 11.76 13.10
N HIS A 56 5.83 10.51 13.11
CA HIS A 56 7.03 10.10 13.83
C HIS A 56 8.11 9.66 12.85
N PRO A 57 9.36 10.03 13.09
CA PRO A 57 10.44 9.54 12.25
C PRO A 57 10.71 8.07 12.55
N VAL A 58 11.24 7.38 11.55
CA VAL A 58 11.67 6.00 11.70
C VAL A 58 13.06 5.91 11.10
N ASP A 59 13.98 5.33 11.84
CA ASP A 59 15.36 5.23 11.38
C ASP A 59 15.45 4.34 10.13
N PRO A 60 16.24 4.74 9.14
CA PRO A 60 16.53 3.86 8.02
C PRO A 60 17.08 2.53 8.51
N GLU A 61 16.82 1.48 7.75
CA GLU A 61 17.17 0.11 8.06
C GLU A 61 16.30 -0.53 9.15
N SER A 62 15.44 0.24 9.81
CA SER A 62 14.49 -0.35 10.73
C SER A 62 13.54 -1.29 10.01
N ARG A 63 13.20 -2.37 10.67
CA ARG A 63 12.19 -3.29 10.17
C ARG A 63 10.86 -2.96 10.79
N ILE A 64 9.83 -2.98 9.97
CA ILE A 64 8.49 -2.65 10.43
C ILE A 64 7.52 -3.69 9.91
N VAL A 65 6.40 -3.81 10.61
CA VAL A 65 5.25 -4.57 10.14
C VAL A 65 4.17 -3.55 9.82
N ILE A 66 3.71 -3.59 8.59
CA ILE A 66 2.64 -2.74 8.11
C ILE A 66 1.35 -3.55 8.15
N LYS A 67 0.33 -2.99 8.77
CA LYS A 67 -0.98 -3.62 8.85
C LYS A 67 -1.93 -2.87 7.94
N MET A 68 -2.53 -3.57 7.02
CA MET A 68 -3.47 -2.99 6.07
C MET A 68 -4.83 -3.65 6.25
N PRO A 69 -5.81 -2.92 6.79
CA PRO A 69 -7.12 -3.50 7.02
C PRO A 69 -7.97 -3.49 5.76
N PHE A 70 -8.79 -4.48 5.62
CA PHE A 70 -9.86 -4.48 4.64
C PHE A 70 -11.05 -5.24 5.21
N GLU A 71 -12.17 -4.54 5.38
CA GLU A 71 -13.37 -5.05 6.02
C GLU A 71 -13.02 -5.56 7.43
N ASN A 72 -13.22 -6.85 7.69
CA ASN A 72 -12.93 -7.41 9.01
C ASN A 72 -11.61 -8.19 9.04
N LYS A 73 -10.76 -8.00 8.02
CA LYS A 73 -9.46 -8.66 7.94
C LYS A 73 -8.33 -7.65 8.02
N VAL A 74 -7.19 -8.08 8.52
CA VAL A 74 -5.98 -7.28 8.57
C VAL A 74 -4.87 -8.08 7.92
N PHE A 75 -4.23 -7.47 6.93
CA PHE A 75 -3.09 -8.07 6.25
C PHE A 75 -1.80 -7.48 6.82
N ASN A 76 -0.86 -8.33 7.13
CA ASN A 76 0.44 -7.91 7.66
C ASN A 76 1.50 -8.03 6.58
N VAL A 77 2.25 -6.95 6.38
CA VAL A 77 3.31 -6.90 5.38
C VAL A 77 4.59 -6.47 6.07
N ARG A 78 5.64 -7.25 5.92
CA ARG A 78 6.94 -6.94 6.51
C ARG A 78 7.78 -6.15 5.53
N ALA A 79 8.42 -5.10 6.05
CA ALA A 79 9.18 -4.20 5.21
C ALA A 79 10.35 -3.61 5.99
N GLN A 80 11.26 -3.02 5.25
CA GLN A 80 12.41 -2.33 5.81
C GLN A 80 12.41 -0.89 5.35
N VAL A 81 12.60 0.03 6.28
CA VAL A 81 12.70 1.45 5.97
C VAL A 81 14.00 1.72 5.25
N ILE A 82 13.92 2.34 4.08
CA ILE A 82 15.10 2.70 3.32
C ILE A 82 15.37 4.20 3.34
N ARG A 83 14.36 5.00 3.64
CA ARG A 83 14.50 6.44 3.65
C ARG A 83 13.42 7.06 4.54
N CYS A 84 13.82 8.08 5.26
CA CYS A 84 12.90 8.86 6.09
C CYS A 84 13.30 10.33 5.96
N ILE A 85 12.46 11.13 5.30
CA ILE A 85 12.76 12.53 5.02
C ILE A 85 11.59 13.38 5.48
N GLN A 86 11.88 14.39 6.28
CA GLN A 86 10.84 15.30 6.73
C GLN A 86 10.43 16.24 5.60
N ASN A 87 9.14 16.32 5.36
CA ASN A 87 8.56 17.24 4.39
C ASN A 87 8.44 18.61 5.06
N SER A 88 9.06 19.61 4.47
CA SER A 88 9.10 20.96 5.06
C SER A 88 7.73 21.63 5.09
N GLU A 89 6.85 21.27 4.18
CA GLU A 89 5.51 21.87 4.11
C GLU A 89 4.55 21.25 5.11
N THR A 90 4.50 19.92 5.17
CA THR A 90 3.56 19.22 6.03
C THR A 90 4.09 18.95 7.42
N LYS A 91 5.41 19.00 7.59
CA LYS A 91 6.12 18.62 8.80
C LYS A 91 6.05 17.14 9.11
N LEU A 92 5.43 16.36 8.23
CA LEU A 92 5.40 14.91 8.34
C LEU A 92 6.68 14.32 7.76
N TYR A 93 6.97 13.11 8.14
CA TYR A 93 8.11 12.37 7.60
C TYR A 93 7.61 11.45 6.49
N ASP A 94 8.22 11.57 5.32
CA ASP A 94 7.94 10.65 4.21
C ASP A 94 8.81 9.42 4.39
N ILE A 95 8.17 8.30 4.64
CA ILE A 95 8.85 7.04 4.91
C ILE A 95 8.72 6.14 3.70
N ALA A 96 9.87 5.78 3.14
CA ALA A 96 9.94 4.84 2.03
C ALA A 96 10.44 3.51 2.54
N VAL A 97 9.75 2.44 2.17
CA VAL A 97 10.10 1.09 2.59
C VAL A 97 10.22 0.16 1.40
N ASN A 98 11.08 -0.84 1.55
CA ASN A 98 11.15 -1.97 0.63
C ASN A 98 10.52 -3.18 1.31
N PHE A 99 9.80 -3.97 0.53
CA PHE A 99 9.28 -5.23 1.04
C PHE A 99 10.45 -6.20 1.23
N LEU A 100 10.42 -6.93 2.34
CA LEU A 100 11.55 -7.80 2.68
C LEU A 100 11.67 -8.99 1.73
N ARG A 101 10.56 -9.48 1.22
CA ARG A 101 10.56 -10.66 0.36
C ARG A 101 9.47 -10.54 -0.68
N THR A 102 9.63 -11.29 -1.77
CA THR A 102 8.63 -11.31 -2.83
C THR A 102 7.21 -11.62 -2.34
N PRO A 103 6.99 -12.59 -1.43
CA PRO A 103 5.65 -12.81 -0.90
C PRO A 103 5.04 -11.59 -0.23
N GLU A 104 5.85 -10.77 0.43
CA GLU A 104 5.35 -9.53 1.04
C GLU A 104 4.89 -8.54 -0.02
N ALA A 105 5.64 -8.43 -1.11
CA ALA A 105 5.28 -7.57 -2.23
C ALA A 105 3.95 -8.00 -2.85
N PHE A 106 3.77 -9.28 -3.06
CA PHE A 106 2.51 -9.80 -3.61
C PHE A 106 1.33 -9.56 -2.69
N LYS A 107 1.53 -9.69 -1.38
CA LYS A 107 0.49 -9.36 -0.42
C LYS A 107 0.03 -7.92 -0.58
N ALA A 108 0.97 -7.00 -0.64
CA ALA A 108 0.65 -5.58 -0.76
C ALA A 108 -0.11 -5.30 -2.05
N LYS A 109 0.31 -5.90 -3.15
CA LYS A 109 -0.37 -5.71 -4.43
C LYS A 109 -1.75 -6.35 -4.44
N MET A 110 -1.91 -7.48 -3.80
CA MET A 110 -3.23 -8.09 -3.66
C MET A 110 -4.18 -7.18 -2.89
N ILE A 111 -3.69 -6.59 -1.81
CA ILE A 111 -4.49 -5.67 -1.02
C ILE A 111 -4.90 -4.48 -1.86
N GLU A 112 -3.97 -3.92 -2.62
CA GLU A 112 -4.27 -2.82 -3.52
C GLU A 112 -5.37 -3.19 -4.51
N GLN A 113 -5.28 -4.36 -5.12
CA GLN A 113 -6.29 -4.83 -6.06
C GLN A 113 -7.66 -5.00 -5.41
N ILE A 114 -7.68 -5.51 -4.19
CA ILE A 114 -8.94 -5.67 -3.46
C ILE A 114 -9.61 -4.31 -3.24
N TYR A 115 -8.84 -3.29 -2.87
CA TYR A 115 -9.37 -1.95 -2.68
C TYR A 115 -9.87 -1.35 -4.00
N LEU A 116 -9.15 -1.56 -5.08
CA LEU A 116 -9.57 -1.07 -6.39
C LEU A 116 -10.86 -1.74 -6.85
N ILE A 117 -10.98 -3.04 -6.65
CA ILE A 117 -12.19 -3.78 -7.00
C ILE A 117 -13.37 -3.34 -6.16
N ALA A 118 -13.16 -3.07 -4.88
CA ALA A 118 -14.20 -2.57 -4.01
C ALA A 118 -14.72 -1.20 -4.48
N GLY A 119 -13.82 -0.32 -4.89
CA GLY A 119 -14.22 0.97 -5.47
C GLY A 119 -14.98 0.80 -6.76
N TYR A 120 -14.56 -0.13 -7.60
CA TYR A 120 -15.26 -0.44 -8.83
C TYR A 120 -16.66 -0.99 -8.58
N ARG A 121 -16.80 -1.86 -7.58
CA ARG A 121 -18.11 -2.35 -7.14
C ARG A 121 -19.04 -1.21 -6.77
N ASP A 122 -18.53 -0.26 -6.00
CA ASP A 122 -19.34 0.88 -5.57
C ASP A 122 -19.78 1.72 -6.75
N MET A 123 -18.91 1.90 -7.73
CA MET A 123 -19.25 2.61 -8.96
C MET A 123 -20.36 1.87 -9.74
N LEU A 124 -20.23 0.57 -9.87
CA LEU A 124 -21.24 -0.24 -10.56
C LEU A 124 -22.58 -0.18 -9.85
N THR A 125 -22.57 -0.21 -8.52
CA THR A 125 -23.80 -0.09 -7.73
C THR A 125 -24.47 1.25 -7.97
N LEU A 126 -23.71 2.33 -8.00
CA LEU A 126 -24.25 3.66 -8.26
C LEU A 126 -24.84 3.77 -9.67
N GLN A 127 -24.17 3.19 -10.66
CA GLN A 127 -24.61 3.26 -12.04
C GLN A 127 -25.85 2.43 -12.31
N SER A 128 -25.93 1.25 -11.72
CA SER A 128 -27.04 0.33 -11.98
C SER A 128 -28.25 0.56 -11.08
N GLY A 129 -28.03 1.21 -9.93
CA GLY A 129 -29.07 1.35 -8.93
C GLY A 129 -29.35 0.07 -8.16
N GLU A 130 -28.58 -0.98 -8.40
CA GLU A 130 -28.71 -2.26 -7.74
C GLU A 130 -27.41 -2.62 -7.05
N GLU A 131 -27.50 -3.31 -5.93
CA GLU A 131 -26.33 -3.73 -5.21
C GLU A 131 -25.56 -4.76 -6.01
N VAL A 132 -24.27 -4.49 -6.22
CA VAL A 132 -23.36 -5.37 -6.95
C VAL A 132 -22.43 -6.06 -5.94
N SER A 133 -22.30 -7.37 -6.04
CA SER A 133 -21.43 -8.12 -5.13
C SER A 133 -19.96 -7.90 -5.49
N LEU A 134 -19.10 -8.12 -4.52
CA LEU A 134 -17.67 -8.04 -4.73
C LEU A 134 -17.22 -9.08 -5.76
N GLU A 135 -17.82 -10.26 -5.74
CA GLU A 135 -17.50 -11.31 -6.69
C GLU A 135 -17.84 -10.91 -8.13
N GLU A 136 -19.01 -10.33 -8.34
CA GLU A 136 -19.39 -9.87 -9.66
C GLU A 136 -18.48 -8.74 -10.14
N ALA A 137 -18.18 -7.80 -9.27
CA ALA A 137 -17.25 -6.72 -9.58
C ALA A 137 -15.86 -7.26 -9.92
N SER A 138 -15.40 -8.27 -9.20
CA SER A 138 -14.12 -8.91 -9.47
C SER A 138 -14.06 -9.53 -10.86
N ARG A 139 -15.10 -10.23 -11.24
CA ARG A 139 -15.15 -10.84 -12.58
C ARG A 139 -15.08 -9.80 -13.68
N LYS A 140 -15.85 -8.72 -13.53
CA LYS A 140 -15.83 -7.64 -14.51
C LYS A 140 -14.50 -6.91 -14.54
N TRP A 141 -13.91 -6.70 -13.38
CA TRP A 141 -12.61 -6.05 -13.27
C TRP A 141 -11.53 -6.84 -13.99
N ILE A 142 -11.47 -8.13 -13.72
CA ILE A 142 -10.49 -9.02 -14.34
C ILE A 142 -10.66 -9.02 -15.87
N LYS A 143 -11.89 -9.09 -16.33
CA LYS A 143 -12.18 -9.08 -17.76
C LYS A 143 -11.72 -7.80 -18.44
N LEU A 144 -11.91 -6.66 -17.79
CA LEU A 144 -11.54 -5.36 -18.36
C LEU A 144 -10.05 -5.08 -18.28
N TYR A 145 -9.39 -5.53 -17.23
CA TYR A 145 -8.04 -5.10 -16.93
C TYR A 145 -7.00 -6.22 -16.86
N SER A 146 -7.33 -7.44 -17.23
CA SER A 146 -6.41 -8.55 -17.09
C SER A 146 -5.08 -8.34 -17.81
N ALA A 147 -5.11 -7.85 -19.05
CA ALA A 147 -3.89 -7.61 -19.80
C ALA A 147 -3.06 -6.50 -19.17
N ARG A 148 -3.74 -5.46 -18.69
CA ARG A 148 -3.08 -4.35 -18.03
C ARG A 148 -2.48 -4.78 -16.69
N PHE A 149 -3.19 -5.65 -15.98
CA PHE A 149 -2.70 -6.21 -14.74
C PHE A 149 -1.39 -6.95 -14.95
N LYS A 150 -1.31 -7.79 -15.96
CA LYS A 150 -0.08 -8.51 -16.28
C LYS A 150 1.08 -7.55 -16.54
N ARG A 151 0.85 -6.50 -17.31
CA ARG A 151 1.90 -5.54 -17.62
C ARG A 151 2.39 -4.79 -16.38
N LEU A 152 1.50 -4.52 -15.43
CA LEU A 152 1.84 -3.74 -14.26
C LEU A 152 2.48 -4.55 -13.14
N TYR A 153 2.16 -5.83 -13.05
CA TYR A 153 2.53 -6.62 -11.89
C TYR A 153 3.37 -7.85 -12.18
N TRP A 154 3.53 -8.19 -13.44
CA TRP A 154 4.35 -9.30 -13.88
C TRP A 154 5.35 -8.82 -14.93
#